data_dc9f5e5d6c91a99fd43bfe1c1f0d357d
#
_entry.id   dc9f5e5d6c91a99fd43bfe1c1f0d357d
#
_cell.length_a   1.000
_cell.length_b   1.000
_cell.length_c   1.000
_cell.angle_alpha   90.00
_cell.angle_beta   90.00
_cell.angle_gamma   90.00
#
_symmetry.space_group_name_H-M   'P 1'
#
loop_
_entity.id
_entity.type
_entity.pdbx_description
1 polymer ?
#
loop_
_entity_poly.entity_id
_entity_poly.type
_entity_poly.pdbx_seq_one_letter_code
_entity_poly.pdbx_strand_id
1 'polypeptide(L)'
;ALRRELCGDDPWTTLGQSFGGFITTSYLSLAPQGLKASLITGGLPGLVHVDDIYRLTYERTAARNRAYFQRHPGDERTVRELCAHLADTEETLPTGERLSPARLRMIGMMLGGQGNTDQLHYLLEGPWTSVRGERRLSSQFLAAIGSQVDIAPIYGLFQEYIYACATPDLVGTA
;
A
#
# COMPACT_ATOMS: atom_id res chain seq x y z
N ALA A 1 -1.06 -19.87 -22.25
CA ALA A 1 -2.41 -20.01 -22.82
C ALA A 1 -2.77 -18.79 -23.68
N LEU A 2 -3.02 -17.59 -23.09
CA LEU A 2 -3.50 -16.37 -23.80
C LEU A 2 -2.69 -15.98 -25.05
N ARG A 3 -1.36 -15.98 -24.98
CA ARG A 3 -0.53 -15.65 -26.14
C ARG A 3 -0.85 -16.56 -27.34
N ARG A 4 -0.94 -17.86 -27.10
CA ARG A 4 -1.24 -18.84 -28.16
C ARG A 4 -2.63 -18.66 -28.76
N GLU A 5 -3.60 -18.28 -27.97
CA GLU A 5 -4.97 -17.97 -28.40
C GLU A 5 -5.01 -16.73 -29.33
N LEU A 6 -4.25 -15.70 -28.96
CA LEU A 6 -4.27 -14.39 -29.63
C LEU A 6 -3.28 -14.29 -30.80
N CYS A 7 -2.11 -14.91 -30.68
CA CYS A 7 -0.97 -14.72 -31.57
C CYS A 7 -0.43 -16.04 -32.16
N GLY A 8 -1.04 -17.19 -31.85
CA GLY A 8 -0.50 -18.47 -32.26
C GLY A 8 0.88 -18.72 -31.65
N ASP A 9 1.85 -19.10 -32.48
CA ASP A 9 3.23 -19.31 -32.01
C ASP A 9 4.11 -18.07 -32.06
N ASP A 10 3.60 -16.94 -32.57
CA ASP A 10 4.36 -15.71 -32.62
C ASP A 10 4.67 -15.16 -31.22
N PRO A 11 5.95 -14.76 -30.95
CA PRO A 11 6.30 -14.13 -29.68
C PRO A 11 5.74 -12.69 -29.65
N TRP A 12 5.33 -12.27 -28.48
CA TRP A 12 4.80 -10.91 -28.26
C TRP A 12 5.75 -10.05 -27.43
N THR A 13 5.51 -8.74 -27.42
CA THR A 13 6.17 -7.79 -26.54
C THR A 13 5.32 -7.56 -25.29
N THR A 14 5.95 -7.55 -24.13
CA THR A 14 5.30 -7.28 -22.85
C THR A 14 5.78 -5.97 -22.25
N LEU A 15 4.87 -5.26 -21.57
CA LEU A 15 5.16 -4.11 -20.72
C LEU A 15 4.64 -4.42 -19.32
N GLY A 16 5.53 -4.42 -18.33
CA GLY A 16 5.21 -4.63 -16.93
C GLY A 16 5.63 -3.44 -16.07
N GLN A 17 4.68 -2.83 -15.37
CA GLN A 17 4.94 -1.79 -14.39
C GLN A 17 4.68 -2.32 -12.98
N SER A 18 5.54 -1.97 -12.00
CA SER A 18 5.40 -2.38 -10.60
C SER A 18 5.29 -3.91 -10.49
N PHE A 19 4.22 -4.45 -9.94
CA PHE A 19 3.96 -5.90 -9.90
C PHE A 19 3.93 -6.56 -11.29
N GLY A 20 3.48 -5.84 -12.32
CA GLY A 20 3.59 -6.30 -13.72
C GLY A 20 5.03 -6.55 -14.18
N GLY A 21 6.01 -5.85 -13.60
CA GLY A 21 7.43 -6.14 -13.80
C GLY A 21 7.84 -7.48 -13.21
N PHE A 22 7.35 -7.83 -12.02
CA PHE A 22 7.58 -9.15 -11.39
C PHE A 22 7.00 -10.29 -12.26
N ILE A 23 5.76 -10.10 -12.75
CA ILE A 23 5.11 -11.05 -13.67
C ILE A 23 5.93 -11.18 -14.96
N THR A 24 6.39 -10.08 -15.53
CA THR A 24 7.18 -10.07 -16.77
C THR A 24 8.53 -10.78 -16.56
N THR A 25 9.19 -10.55 -15.43
CA THR A 25 10.45 -11.23 -15.07
C THR A 25 10.25 -12.74 -14.91
N SER A 26 9.16 -13.15 -14.26
CA SER A 26 8.80 -14.57 -14.13
C SER A 26 8.51 -15.19 -15.50
N TYR A 27 7.78 -14.49 -16.37
CA TYR A 27 7.51 -14.97 -17.72
C TYR A 27 8.80 -15.10 -18.54
N LEU A 28 9.69 -14.11 -18.45
CA LEU A 28 11.00 -14.14 -19.11
C LEU A 28 11.85 -15.35 -18.65
N SER A 29 11.76 -15.69 -17.36
CA SER A 29 12.48 -16.84 -16.79
C SER A 29 11.89 -18.19 -17.18
N LEU A 30 10.55 -18.29 -17.21
CA LEU A 30 9.85 -19.57 -17.40
C LEU A 30 9.55 -19.90 -18.87
N ALA A 31 9.36 -18.91 -19.73
CA ALA A 31 8.95 -19.10 -21.12
C ALA A 31 9.53 -18.01 -22.06
N PRO A 32 10.86 -17.79 -22.10
CA PRO A 32 11.48 -16.72 -22.89
C PRO A 32 11.17 -16.82 -24.39
N GLN A 33 10.93 -18.03 -24.92
CA GLN A 33 10.57 -18.26 -26.32
C GLN A 33 9.24 -17.62 -26.71
N GLY A 34 8.40 -17.27 -25.76
CA GLY A 34 7.13 -16.57 -26.01
C GLY A 34 7.27 -15.04 -26.07
N LEU A 35 8.48 -14.53 -25.87
CA LEU A 35 8.74 -13.09 -25.75
C LEU A 35 9.65 -12.60 -26.88
N LYS A 36 9.20 -11.58 -27.59
CA LYS A 36 10.00 -10.80 -28.53
C LYS A 36 10.81 -9.72 -27.82
N ALA A 37 10.21 -9.06 -26.86
CA ALA A 37 10.82 -8.05 -26.00
C ALA A 37 10.04 -7.93 -24.68
N SER A 38 10.71 -7.46 -23.63
CA SER A 38 10.12 -7.20 -22.33
C SER A 38 10.54 -5.83 -21.83
N LEU A 39 9.57 -4.96 -21.61
CA LEU A 39 9.76 -3.62 -21.04
C LEU A 39 9.32 -3.66 -19.58
N ILE A 40 10.22 -3.31 -18.66
CA ILE A 40 9.95 -3.36 -17.22
C ILE A 40 10.20 -1.98 -16.63
N THR A 41 9.18 -1.44 -15.94
CA THR A 41 9.25 -0.14 -15.29
C THR A 41 8.92 -0.26 -13.80
N GLY A 42 9.93 -0.03 -12.93
CA GLY A 42 9.76 0.03 -11.48
C GLY A 42 9.36 -1.29 -10.80
N GLY A 43 9.66 -2.43 -11.41
CA GLY A 43 9.23 -3.73 -10.90
C GLY A 43 10.25 -4.84 -11.14
N LEU A 44 11.43 -4.74 -10.55
CA LEU A 44 12.39 -5.85 -10.50
C LEU A 44 12.37 -6.49 -9.10
N PRO A 45 12.02 -7.78 -8.97
CA PRO A 45 12.02 -8.46 -7.69
C PRO A 45 13.45 -8.66 -7.17
N GLY A 46 13.65 -8.52 -5.87
CA GLY A 46 14.85 -8.98 -5.20
C GLY A 46 14.78 -10.50 -4.98
N LEU A 47 15.93 -11.19 -5.14
CA LEU A 47 16.03 -12.61 -4.83
C LEU A 47 16.48 -12.82 -3.37
N VAL A 48 15.72 -12.22 -2.45
CA VAL A 48 15.97 -12.28 -1.00
C VAL A 48 14.69 -12.64 -0.27
N HIS A 49 14.82 -13.13 0.96
CA HIS A 49 13.65 -13.46 1.77
C HIS A 49 12.80 -12.22 2.05
N VAL A 50 11.48 -12.40 2.09
CA VAL A 50 10.52 -11.30 2.29
C VAL A 50 10.80 -10.50 3.57
N ASP A 51 11.20 -11.16 4.65
CA ASP A 51 11.57 -10.50 5.91
C ASP A 51 12.74 -9.53 5.75
N ASP A 52 13.72 -9.84 4.91
CA ASP A 52 14.86 -8.94 4.66
C ASP A 52 14.43 -7.71 3.86
N ILE A 53 13.48 -7.88 2.94
CA ILE A 53 12.84 -6.76 2.24
C ILE A 53 12.12 -5.86 3.24
N TYR A 54 11.33 -6.45 4.16
CA TYR A 54 10.60 -5.67 5.16
C TYR A 54 11.53 -4.98 6.15
N ARG A 55 12.61 -5.61 6.62
CA ARG A 55 13.60 -4.95 7.49
C ARG A 55 14.15 -3.68 6.83
N LEU A 56 14.55 -3.76 5.56
CA LEU A 56 15.05 -2.60 4.81
C LEU A 56 13.96 -1.54 4.57
N THR A 57 12.74 -1.95 4.28
CA THR A 57 11.64 -1.02 4.03
C THR A 57 11.17 -0.33 5.30
N TYR A 58 11.17 -1.02 6.46
CA TYR A 58 10.84 -0.41 7.74
C TYR A 58 11.80 0.69 8.15
N GLU A 59 13.10 0.52 7.94
CA GLU A 59 14.10 1.57 8.21
C GLU A 59 13.82 2.83 7.35
N ARG A 60 13.55 2.64 6.06
CA ARG A 60 13.20 3.73 5.13
C ARG A 60 11.88 4.39 5.50
N THR A 61 10.88 3.61 5.87
CA THR A 61 9.57 4.10 6.31
C THR A 61 9.70 4.93 7.60
N ALA A 62 10.47 4.44 8.57
CA ALA A 62 10.75 5.18 9.80
C ALA A 62 11.49 6.51 9.52
N ALA A 63 12.43 6.52 8.59
CA ALA A 63 13.10 7.74 8.17
C ALA A 63 12.13 8.75 7.51
N ARG A 64 11.23 8.28 6.64
CA ARG A 64 10.18 9.11 6.02
C ARG A 64 9.21 9.67 7.06
N ASN A 65 8.77 8.88 8.02
CA ASN A 65 7.91 9.33 9.10
C ASN A 65 8.58 10.44 9.91
N ARG A 66 9.86 10.27 10.26
CA ARG A 66 10.62 11.34 10.96
C ARG A 66 10.70 12.62 10.12
N ALA A 67 11.03 12.52 8.85
CA ALA A 67 11.11 13.67 7.94
C ALA A 67 9.75 14.36 7.80
N TYR A 68 8.66 13.60 7.72
CA TYR A 68 7.30 14.15 7.69
C TYR A 68 6.96 14.94 8.94
N PHE A 69 7.16 14.37 10.13
CA PHE A 69 6.87 15.05 11.39
C PHE A 69 7.84 16.22 11.69
N GLN A 70 9.06 16.20 11.15
CA GLN A 70 9.93 17.38 11.19
C GLN A 70 9.37 18.53 10.36
N ARG A 71 8.78 18.24 9.20
CA ARG A 71 8.14 19.23 8.33
C ARG A 71 6.79 19.70 8.88
N HIS A 72 6.03 18.80 9.50
CA HIS A 72 4.68 19.04 10.03
C HIS A 72 4.58 18.62 11.51
N PRO A 73 5.22 19.36 12.44
CA PRO A 73 5.32 18.92 13.85
C PRO A 73 3.97 18.87 14.58
N GLY A 74 2.96 19.61 14.10
CA GLY A 74 1.61 19.56 14.66
C GLY A 74 0.90 18.24 14.41
N ASP A 75 1.22 17.57 13.32
CA ASP A 75 0.50 16.36 12.87
C ASP A 75 0.77 15.14 13.77
N GLU A 76 1.96 15.06 14.36
CA GLU A 76 2.25 14.00 15.33
C GLU A 76 1.29 14.07 16.52
N ARG A 77 1.04 15.29 17.03
CA ARG A 77 0.08 15.51 18.11
C ARG A 77 -1.33 15.15 17.66
N THR A 78 -1.75 15.60 16.47
CA THR A 78 -3.07 15.28 15.92
C THR A 78 -3.28 13.77 15.79
N VAL A 79 -2.29 13.01 15.28
CA VAL A 79 -2.38 11.56 15.17
C VAL A 79 -2.48 10.90 16.55
N ARG A 80 -1.75 11.37 17.55
CA ARG A 80 -1.85 10.86 18.94
C ARG A 80 -3.23 11.12 19.54
N GLU A 81 -3.78 12.34 19.35
CA GLU A 81 -5.12 12.68 19.81
C GLU A 81 -6.20 11.84 19.11
N LEU A 82 -6.07 11.61 17.81
CA LEU A 82 -6.96 10.72 17.05
C LEU A 82 -6.92 9.29 17.58
N CYS A 83 -5.73 8.75 17.82
CA CYS A 83 -5.58 7.40 18.36
C CYS A 83 -6.18 7.28 19.76
N ALA A 84 -5.98 8.27 20.63
CA ALA A 84 -6.59 8.29 21.97
C ALA A 84 -8.12 8.37 21.89
N HIS A 85 -8.65 9.28 21.07
CA HIS A 85 -10.10 9.38 20.86
C HIS A 85 -10.72 8.06 20.37
N LEU A 86 -10.10 7.40 19.41
CA LEU A 86 -10.58 6.12 18.83
C LEU A 86 -10.43 4.92 19.79
N ALA A 87 -9.58 5.03 20.81
CA ALA A 87 -9.50 4.02 21.86
C ALA A 87 -10.71 4.08 22.81
N ASP A 88 -11.22 5.29 23.06
CA ASP A 88 -12.26 5.55 24.07
C ASP A 88 -13.65 5.73 23.45
N THR A 89 -13.75 5.90 22.11
CA THR A 89 -15.01 6.21 21.43
C THR A 89 -15.27 5.26 20.26
N GLU A 90 -16.54 5.17 19.85
CA GLU A 90 -16.93 4.46 18.64
C GLU A 90 -17.19 5.47 17.51
N GLU A 91 -16.24 5.54 16.59
CA GLU A 91 -16.40 6.23 15.31
C GLU A 91 -16.56 5.21 14.20
N THR A 92 -17.46 5.49 13.26
CA THR A 92 -17.82 4.56 12.20
C THR A 92 -17.54 5.18 10.84
N LEU A 93 -16.86 4.44 9.99
CA LEU A 93 -16.65 4.80 8.59
C LEU A 93 -17.98 4.79 7.81
N PRO A 94 -18.09 5.46 6.66
CA PRO A 94 -19.28 5.43 5.83
C PRO A 94 -19.72 4.01 5.40
N THR A 95 -18.80 3.05 5.39
CA THR A 95 -19.05 1.63 5.11
C THR A 95 -19.75 0.88 6.24
N GLY A 96 -19.88 1.49 7.42
CA GLY A 96 -20.36 0.84 8.64
C GLY A 96 -19.26 0.16 9.47
N GLU A 97 -18.02 0.13 8.98
CA GLU A 97 -16.86 -0.40 9.70
C GLU A 97 -16.48 0.53 10.87
N ARG A 98 -16.18 -0.04 12.03
CA ARG A 98 -15.62 0.72 13.15
C ARG A 98 -14.21 1.21 12.81
N LEU A 99 -13.98 2.51 12.98
CA LEU A 99 -12.65 3.09 12.84
C LEU A 99 -11.84 2.86 14.13
N SER A 100 -10.90 1.93 14.08
CA SER A 100 -9.96 1.66 15.17
C SER A 100 -8.65 2.45 15.02
N PRO A 101 -7.82 2.60 16.08
CA PRO A 101 -6.47 3.17 15.95
C PRO A 101 -5.59 2.40 14.95
N ALA A 102 -5.77 1.08 14.85
CA ALA A 102 -5.06 0.26 13.88
C ALA A 102 -5.47 0.60 12.44
N ARG A 103 -6.77 0.76 12.20
CA ARG A 103 -7.34 1.15 10.90
C ARG A 103 -6.89 2.57 10.51
N LEU A 104 -6.88 3.52 11.46
CA LEU A 104 -6.38 4.86 11.23
C LEU A 104 -4.93 4.85 10.75
N ARG A 105 -4.06 4.03 11.35
CA ARG A 105 -2.63 3.99 10.97
C ARG A 105 -2.37 3.61 9.53
N MET A 106 -3.36 3.02 8.83
CA MET A 106 -3.25 2.72 7.40
C MET A 106 -3.08 3.98 6.53
N ILE A 107 -3.43 5.18 7.03
CA ILE A 107 -3.13 6.45 6.33
C ILE A 107 -1.62 6.63 6.07
N GLY A 108 -0.77 5.95 6.84
CA GLY A 108 0.68 5.94 6.61
C GLY A 108 1.08 5.48 5.20
N MET A 109 0.22 4.75 4.50
CA MET A 109 0.41 4.40 3.09
C MET A 109 0.57 5.64 2.20
N MET A 110 -0.03 6.77 2.56
CA MET A 110 0.12 8.05 1.84
C MET A 110 1.58 8.53 1.80
N LEU A 111 2.41 8.14 2.77
CA LEU A 111 3.83 8.45 2.79
C LEU A 111 4.65 7.61 1.80
N GLY A 112 4.07 6.58 1.22
CA GLY A 112 4.71 5.71 0.23
C GLY A 112 4.87 6.33 -1.16
N GLY A 113 3.99 7.25 -1.54
CA GLY A 113 3.97 7.91 -2.85
C GLY A 113 4.83 9.18 -2.92
N GLN A 114 5.15 9.62 -4.14
CA GLN A 114 5.72 10.95 -4.35
C GLN A 114 4.59 11.98 -4.32
N GLY A 115 4.76 13.06 -3.55
CA GLY A 115 3.80 14.17 -3.49
C GLY A 115 2.60 13.98 -2.55
N ASN A 116 2.46 12.84 -1.89
CA ASN A 116 1.32 12.57 -1.00
C ASN A 116 1.50 13.09 0.43
N THR A 117 2.69 13.59 0.78
CA THR A 117 2.97 14.10 2.13
C THR A 117 2.13 15.32 2.49
N ASP A 118 1.93 16.23 1.54
CA ASP A 118 1.10 17.42 1.75
C ASP A 118 -0.39 17.05 1.84
N GLN A 119 -0.82 16.04 1.09
CA GLN A 119 -2.20 15.52 1.18
C GLN A 119 -2.48 14.91 2.57
N LEU A 120 -1.51 14.19 3.13
CA LEU A 120 -1.64 13.68 4.50
C LEU A 120 -1.74 14.83 5.52
N HIS A 121 -0.92 15.87 5.36
CA HIS A 121 -0.98 17.05 6.20
C HIS A 121 -2.36 17.72 6.13
N TYR A 122 -2.86 18.01 4.92
CA TYR A 122 -4.20 18.60 4.76
C TYR A 122 -5.32 17.73 5.33
N LEU A 123 -5.19 16.40 5.23
CA LEU A 123 -6.15 15.49 5.87
C LEU A 123 -6.14 15.64 7.40
N LEU A 124 -4.98 15.87 8.00
CA LEU A 124 -4.80 16.00 9.45
C LEU A 124 -5.05 17.41 9.99
N GLU A 125 -5.23 18.44 9.15
CA GLU A 125 -5.51 19.80 9.60
C GLU A 125 -6.91 19.96 10.23
N GLY A 126 -7.90 19.26 9.72
CA GLY A 126 -9.30 19.43 10.12
C GLY A 126 -10.08 18.15 10.36
N PRO A 127 -9.59 17.20 11.18
CA PRO A 127 -10.29 15.94 11.38
C PRO A 127 -11.55 16.09 12.25
N TRP A 128 -11.67 17.17 13.01
CA TRP A 128 -12.67 17.33 14.06
C TRP A 128 -13.85 18.18 13.65
N THR A 129 -15.01 17.82 14.22
CA THR A 129 -16.24 18.65 14.18
C THR A 129 -16.92 18.58 15.54
N SER A 130 -17.91 19.46 15.77
CA SER A 130 -18.76 19.42 16.95
C SER A 130 -20.17 19.00 16.56
N VAL A 131 -20.68 17.95 17.17
CA VAL A 131 -22.06 17.47 17.00
C VAL A 131 -22.75 17.51 18.35
N ARG A 132 -23.74 18.38 18.50
CA ARG A 132 -24.50 18.57 19.76
C ARG A 132 -23.60 18.86 20.97
N GLY A 133 -22.51 19.58 20.74
CA GLY A 133 -21.52 19.93 21.79
C GLY A 133 -20.46 18.86 22.04
N GLU A 134 -20.56 17.68 21.45
CA GLU A 134 -19.55 16.64 21.54
C GLU A 134 -18.52 16.75 20.41
N ARG A 135 -17.25 16.54 20.74
CA ARG A 135 -16.16 16.47 19.74
C ARG A 135 -16.24 15.14 19.01
N ARG A 136 -16.43 15.18 17.70
CA ARG A 136 -16.55 14.01 16.83
C ARG A 136 -15.63 14.15 15.63
N LEU A 137 -15.36 13.04 14.93
CA LEU A 137 -14.68 13.08 13.65
C LEU A 137 -15.64 13.60 12.57
N SER A 138 -15.09 14.45 11.66
CA SER A 138 -15.89 14.98 10.56
C SER A 138 -16.21 13.87 9.54
N SER A 139 -17.38 13.95 8.92
CA SER A 139 -17.77 13.00 7.88
C SER A 139 -16.80 13.01 6.68
N GLN A 140 -16.23 14.15 6.37
CA GLN A 140 -15.22 14.30 5.33
C GLN A 140 -13.94 13.52 5.68
N PHE A 141 -13.46 13.66 6.93
CA PHE A 141 -12.30 12.90 7.41
C PHE A 141 -12.57 11.40 7.39
N LEU A 142 -13.72 10.95 7.92
CA LEU A 142 -14.10 9.54 7.92
C LEU A 142 -14.19 8.96 6.51
N ALA A 143 -14.75 9.69 5.55
CA ALA A 143 -14.82 9.27 4.15
C ALA A 143 -13.42 9.18 3.52
N ALA A 144 -12.54 10.14 3.80
CA ALA A 144 -11.18 10.12 3.29
C ALA A 144 -10.37 8.94 3.85
N ILE A 145 -10.52 8.61 5.14
CA ILE A 145 -9.89 7.43 5.75
C ILE A 145 -10.42 6.14 5.12
N GLY A 146 -11.75 6.01 4.95
CA GLY A 146 -12.36 4.84 4.31
C GLY A 146 -11.77 4.60 2.93
N SER A 147 -11.74 5.62 2.09
CA SER A 147 -11.27 5.51 0.70
C SER A 147 -9.82 5.06 0.55
N GLN A 148 -8.94 5.32 1.52
CA GLN A 148 -7.51 4.97 1.43
C GLN A 148 -7.24 3.45 1.34
N VAL A 149 -8.08 2.62 1.95
CA VAL A 149 -7.89 1.15 1.95
C VAL A 149 -8.88 0.45 1.02
N ASP A 150 -10.08 0.99 0.88
CA ASP A 150 -11.15 0.34 0.10
C ASP A 150 -10.85 0.29 -1.41
N ILE A 151 -9.92 1.14 -1.89
CA ILE A 151 -9.48 1.15 -3.30
C ILE A 151 -8.76 -0.16 -3.70
N ALA A 152 -8.04 -0.80 -2.77
CA ALA A 152 -7.26 -1.98 -3.09
C ALA A 152 -7.13 -2.96 -1.89
N PRO A 153 -8.25 -3.53 -1.39
CA PRO A 153 -8.24 -4.43 -0.23
C PRO A 153 -7.44 -5.71 -0.47
N ILE A 154 -7.23 -6.07 -1.74
CA ILE A 154 -6.48 -7.25 -2.16
C ILE A 154 -5.02 -7.22 -1.70
N TYR A 155 -4.43 -6.04 -1.50
CA TYR A 155 -3.06 -5.92 -1.01
C TYR A 155 -2.88 -6.51 0.39
N GLY A 156 -3.90 -6.48 1.23
CA GLY A 156 -3.86 -7.11 2.56
C GLY A 156 -3.61 -8.61 2.52
N LEU A 157 -4.04 -9.28 1.43
CA LEU A 157 -3.89 -10.73 1.24
C LEU A 157 -2.63 -11.10 0.47
N PHE A 158 -2.28 -10.30 -0.56
CA PHE A 158 -1.27 -10.73 -1.53
C PHE A 158 0.08 -10.01 -1.40
N GLN A 159 0.19 -8.98 -0.54
CA GLN A 159 1.40 -8.16 -0.46
C GLN A 159 2.66 -9.00 -0.14
N GLU A 160 2.56 -9.95 0.77
CA GLU A 160 3.70 -10.81 1.12
C GLU A 160 4.02 -11.83 0.02
N TYR A 161 3.00 -12.38 -0.62
CA TYR A 161 3.18 -13.37 -1.70
C TYR A 161 3.87 -12.78 -2.94
N ILE A 162 3.77 -11.47 -3.16
CA ILE A 162 4.47 -10.79 -4.25
C ILE A 162 5.98 -10.94 -4.13
N TYR A 163 6.50 -11.00 -2.90
CA TYR A 163 7.93 -11.09 -2.60
C TYR A 163 8.41 -12.50 -2.24
N ALA A 164 7.55 -13.51 -2.33
CA ALA A 164 7.83 -14.87 -1.89
C ALA A 164 8.76 -15.68 -2.82
N CYS A 165 9.24 -15.10 -3.93
CA CYS A 165 10.01 -15.82 -4.94
C CYS A 165 11.37 -16.39 -4.47
N ALA A 166 11.82 -16.09 -3.24
CA ALA A 166 13.08 -16.59 -2.71
C ALA A 166 12.96 -17.54 -1.51
N THR A 167 11.74 -17.98 -1.18
CA THR A 167 11.52 -18.98 -0.13
C THR A 167 11.36 -20.36 -0.75
N PRO A 168 12.35 -21.28 -0.57
CA PRO A 168 12.27 -22.65 -1.08
C PRO A 168 11.02 -23.40 -0.59
N ASP A 169 10.51 -23.02 0.59
CA ASP A 169 9.38 -23.68 1.25
C ASP A 169 8.01 -23.30 0.66
N LEU A 170 7.92 -22.22 -0.12
CA LEU A 170 6.68 -21.80 -0.80
C LEU A 170 6.59 -22.25 -2.26
N VAL A 171 7.67 -22.74 -2.83
CA VAL A 171 7.72 -23.25 -4.23
C VAL A 171 7.47 -24.77 -4.31
N GLY A 172 7.32 -25.43 -3.19
CA GLY A 172 7.38 -26.88 -3.09
C GLY A 172 6.06 -27.63 -2.98
N THR A 173 4.90 -26.98 -3.10
CA THR A 173 3.60 -27.69 -3.04
C THR A 173 2.63 -27.14 -4.09
N ALA A 174 2.82 -27.51 -5.33
CA ALA A 174 1.80 -27.50 -6.36
C ALA A 174 1.75 -28.88 -7.01
#